data_032ffd749c753e8a10fb61c42a2a50d9
#
_entry.id   032ffd749c753e8a10fb61c42a2a50d9
#
_cell.length_a   1.000
_cell.length_b   1.000
_cell.length_c   1.000
_cell.angle_alpha   90.00
_cell.angle_beta   90.00
_cell.angle_gamma   90.00
#
_symmetry.space_group_name_H-M   'P 1'
#
loop_
_entity.id
_entity.type
_entity.pdbx_description
1 polymer ?
#
loop_
_entity_poly.entity_id
_entity_poly.type
_entity_poly.pdbx_seq_one_letter_code
_entity_poly.pdbx_strand_id
1 'polypeptide(L)'
;MKPARFGQLELAELDSSRTRLMEAEVRALRAQISPHFVYNSLGAIASFVRTDPDRARELLLEFADFTRYSFRRHGEFTTLAEELKSVERYLLLEQARFGERLQVTLSIAPEVLPVAVPFLCIQPLVENA
;
A
#
# COMPACT_ATOMS: atom_id res chain seq x y z
N MET A 1 -44.88 -1.53 23.70
CA MET A 1 -44.12 -2.76 23.35
C MET A 1 -43.64 -2.76 21.90
N LYS A 2 -44.58 -2.69 20.96
CA LYS A 2 -44.22 -2.70 19.52
C LYS A 2 -43.33 -1.53 19.07
N PRO A 3 -43.49 -0.27 19.52
CA PRO A 3 -42.57 0.81 19.12
C PRO A 3 -41.14 0.60 19.52
N ALA A 4 -40.89 0.08 20.71
CA ALA A 4 -39.53 -0.22 21.18
C ALA A 4 -38.88 -1.34 20.34
N ARG A 5 -39.70 -2.33 19.95
CA ARG A 5 -39.23 -3.44 19.10
C ARG A 5 -38.84 -2.96 17.69
N PHE A 6 -39.59 -2.02 17.09
CA PHE A 6 -39.25 -1.42 15.83
C PHE A 6 -37.93 -0.64 15.90
N GLY A 7 -37.72 0.14 16.95
CA GLY A 7 -36.49 0.88 17.15
C GLY A 7 -35.28 -0.04 17.26
N GLN A 8 -35.41 -1.17 17.93
CA GLN A 8 -34.35 -2.17 18.04
C GLN A 8 -34.00 -2.79 16.69
N LEU A 9 -34.97 -3.07 15.83
CA LEU A 9 -34.74 -3.60 14.50
C LEU A 9 -34.01 -2.60 13.59
N GLU A 10 -34.38 -1.32 13.65
CA GLU A 10 -33.73 -0.25 12.92
C GLU A 10 -32.26 -0.08 13.33
N LEU A 11 -32.00 -0.11 14.66
CA LEU A 11 -30.64 -0.03 15.19
C LEU A 11 -29.79 -1.22 14.74
N ALA A 12 -30.36 -2.42 14.75
CA ALA A 12 -29.65 -3.62 14.28
C ALA A 12 -29.29 -3.53 12.78
N GLU A 13 -30.18 -2.99 11.95
CA GLU A 13 -29.91 -2.77 10.53
C GLU A 13 -28.81 -1.73 10.32
N LEU A 14 -28.80 -0.63 11.08
CA LEU A 14 -27.76 0.38 11.01
C LEU A 14 -26.40 -0.18 11.44
N ASP A 15 -26.36 -0.98 12.50
CA ASP A 15 -25.14 -1.62 12.97
C ASP A 15 -24.61 -2.61 11.93
N SER A 16 -25.48 -3.39 11.28
CA SER A 16 -25.10 -4.28 10.18
C SER A 16 -24.51 -3.53 8.99
N SER A 17 -25.11 -2.37 8.64
CA SER A 17 -24.61 -1.52 7.57
C SER A 17 -23.24 -0.94 7.90
N ARG A 18 -23.02 -0.49 9.11
CA ARG A 18 -21.72 -0.01 9.58
C ARG A 18 -20.66 -1.11 9.52
N THR A 19 -21.00 -2.31 9.99
CA THR A 19 -20.09 -3.45 9.94
C THR A 19 -19.68 -3.79 8.51
N ARG A 20 -20.63 -3.80 7.57
CA ARG A 20 -20.34 -4.04 6.16
C ARG A 20 -19.44 -2.96 5.56
N LEU A 21 -19.67 -1.69 5.90
CA LEU A 21 -18.82 -0.59 5.44
C LEU A 21 -17.40 -0.73 5.98
N MET A 22 -17.25 -1.04 7.26
CA MET A 22 -15.95 -1.26 7.89
C MET A 22 -15.23 -2.45 7.26
N GLU A 23 -15.91 -3.55 7.02
CA GLU A 23 -15.34 -4.72 6.33
C GLU A 23 -14.91 -4.39 4.91
N ALA A 24 -15.70 -3.59 4.18
CA ALA A 24 -15.36 -3.14 2.84
C ALA A 24 -14.14 -2.23 2.84
N GLU A 25 -14.02 -1.31 3.81
CA GLU A 25 -12.86 -0.45 3.97
C GLU A 25 -11.60 -1.25 4.30
N VAL A 26 -11.69 -2.22 5.21
CA VAL A 26 -10.57 -3.10 5.55
C VAL A 26 -10.13 -3.91 4.34
N ARG A 27 -11.08 -4.45 3.56
CA ARG A 27 -10.75 -5.17 2.33
C ARG A 27 -10.09 -4.26 1.29
N ALA A 28 -10.57 -3.04 1.14
CA ALA A 28 -9.98 -2.06 0.23
C ALA A 28 -8.54 -1.72 0.65
N LEU A 29 -8.29 -1.50 1.93
CA LEU A 29 -6.96 -1.24 2.47
C LEU A 29 -6.03 -2.44 2.26
N ARG A 30 -6.52 -3.65 2.49
CA ARG A 30 -5.74 -4.88 2.25
C ARG A 30 -5.42 -5.07 0.78
N ALA A 31 -6.31 -4.66 -0.12
CA ALA A 31 -6.10 -4.76 -1.56
C ALA A 31 -5.02 -3.80 -2.07
N GLN A 32 -4.73 -2.71 -1.34
CA GLN A 32 -3.69 -1.75 -1.71
C GLN A 32 -2.28 -2.31 -1.50
N ILE A 33 -2.10 -3.20 -0.53
CA ILE A 33 -0.82 -3.82 -0.25
C ILE A 33 -1.01 -5.34 -0.26
N SER A 34 -0.27 -6.02 -1.14
CA SER A 34 -0.30 -7.48 -1.20
C SER A 34 0.22 -8.07 0.12
N PRO A 35 -0.51 -9.01 0.75
CA PRO A 35 -0.01 -9.70 1.94
C PRO A 35 1.32 -10.43 1.70
N HIS A 36 1.51 -10.99 0.52
CA HIS A 36 2.79 -11.63 0.15
C HIS A 36 3.93 -10.63 0.09
N PHE A 37 3.68 -9.43 -0.44
CA PHE A 37 4.68 -8.37 -0.47
C PHE A 37 5.10 -7.97 0.95
N VAL A 38 4.14 -7.78 1.85
CA VAL A 38 4.41 -7.45 3.27
C VAL A 38 5.27 -8.53 3.91
N TYR A 39 4.85 -9.77 3.78
CA TYR A 39 5.55 -10.92 4.37
C TYR A 39 6.97 -11.05 3.83
N ASN A 40 7.13 -10.95 2.53
CA ASN A 40 8.41 -11.08 1.86
C ASN A 40 9.35 -9.91 2.18
N SER A 41 8.82 -8.69 2.28
CA SER A 41 9.61 -7.52 2.65
C SER A 41 10.14 -7.62 4.06
N LEU A 42 9.29 -8.02 5.01
CA LEU A 42 9.70 -8.23 6.40
C LEU A 42 10.72 -9.34 6.51
N GLY A 43 10.58 -10.43 5.74
CA GLY A 43 11.55 -11.50 5.68
C GLY A 43 12.90 -11.05 5.15
N ALA A 44 12.92 -10.23 4.10
CA ALA A 44 14.15 -9.67 3.56
C ALA A 44 14.84 -8.76 4.57
N ILE A 45 14.07 -7.88 5.22
CA ILE A 45 14.58 -6.99 6.28
C ILE A 45 15.20 -7.82 7.41
N ALA A 46 14.49 -8.85 7.88
CA ALA A 46 14.97 -9.73 8.94
C ALA A 46 16.28 -10.43 8.57
N SER A 47 16.45 -10.79 7.30
CA SER A 47 17.68 -11.44 6.82
C SER A 47 18.92 -10.57 6.97
N PHE A 48 18.76 -9.24 6.95
CA PHE A 48 19.87 -8.30 7.08
C PHE A 48 20.16 -7.86 8.52
N VAL A 49 19.28 -8.18 9.47
CA VAL A 49 19.41 -7.65 10.85
C VAL A 49 20.76 -7.99 11.48
N ARG A 50 21.28 -9.18 11.24
CA ARG A 50 22.57 -9.62 11.82
C ARG A 50 23.77 -9.29 10.94
N THR A 51 23.61 -9.37 9.62
CA THR A 51 24.73 -9.24 8.69
C THR A 51 24.96 -7.80 8.24
N ASP A 52 23.89 -7.03 8.12
CA ASP A 52 23.96 -5.64 7.68
C ASP A 52 22.80 -4.85 8.33
N PRO A 53 22.95 -4.50 9.63
CA PRO A 53 21.87 -3.84 10.35
C PRO A 53 21.51 -2.46 9.80
N ASP A 54 22.45 -1.73 9.21
CA ASP A 54 22.16 -0.44 8.57
C ASP A 54 21.27 -0.62 7.37
N ARG A 55 21.52 -1.65 6.57
CA ARG A 55 20.67 -2.00 5.43
C ARG A 55 19.27 -2.40 5.89
N ALA A 56 19.17 -3.20 6.95
CA ALA A 56 17.89 -3.59 7.53
C ALA A 56 17.08 -2.37 7.95
N ARG A 57 17.72 -1.40 8.59
CA ARG A 57 17.08 -0.16 9.01
C ARG A 57 16.59 0.67 7.83
N GLU A 58 17.41 0.84 6.80
CA GLU A 58 17.03 1.57 5.58
C GLU A 58 15.78 0.94 4.94
N LEU A 59 15.79 -0.37 4.78
CA LEU A 59 14.67 -1.10 4.18
C LEU A 59 13.40 -0.98 5.03
N LEU A 60 13.53 -1.01 6.35
CA LEU A 60 12.39 -0.84 7.24
C LEU A 60 11.77 0.54 7.10
N LEU A 61 12.59 1.59 6.99
CA LEU A 61 12.10 2.96 6.79
C LEU A 61 11.41 3.12 5.43
N GLU A 62 11.97 2.52 4.39
CA GLU A 62 11.35 2.52 3.07
C GLU A 62 10.01 1.77 3.07
N PHE A 63 9.95 0.64 3.78
CA PHE A 63 8.71 -0.11 3.94
C PHE A 63 7.65 0.72 4.69
N ALA A 64 8.05 1.44 5.74
CA ALA A 64 7.14 2.29 6.49
C ALA A 64 6.58 3.42 5.62
N ASP A 65 7.43 4.07 4.82
CA ASP A 65 7.01 5.14 3.93
C ASP A 65 6.11 4.61 2.80
N PHE A 66 6.42 3.46 2.25
CA PHE A 66 5.58 2.78 1.26
C PHE A 66 4.19 2.50 1.83
N THR A 67 4.12 1.95 3.04
CA THR A 67 2.87 1.63 3.71
C THR A 67 2.05 2.88 3.98
N ARG A 68 2.69 3.94 4.48
CA ARG A 68 2.03 5.21 4.77
C ARG A 68 1.40 5.82 3.52
N TYR A 69 2.11 5.81 2.41
CA TYR A 69 1.59 6.31 1.15
C TYR A 69 0.41 5.46 0.65
N SER A 70 0.54 4.13 0.75
CA SER A 70 -0.48 3.20 0.26
C SER A 70 -1.81 3.28 1.01
N PHE A 71 -1.82 3.84 2.24
CA PHE A 71 -3.04 4.00 3.03
C PHE A 71 -3.72 5.36 2.85
N ARG A 72 -3.30 6.17 1.88
CA ARG A 72 -4.03 7.39 1.53
C ARG A 72 -5.40 7.06 0.94
N ARG A 73 -6.30 8.07 0.95
CA ARG A 73 -7.67 7.91 0.48
C ARG A 73 -7.73 7.55 -1.01
N HIS A 74 -8.58 6.59 -1.35
CA HIS A 74 -8.92 6.27 -2.73
C HIS A 74 -9.63 7.45 -3.40
N GLY A 75 -9.44 7.58 -4.72
CA GLY A 75 -10.10 8.59 -5.54
C GLY A 75 -9.45 9.96 -5.49
N GLU A 76 -8.41 10.15 -4.69
CA GLU A 76 -7.64 11.39 -4.69
C GLU A 76 -6.68 11.42 -5.87
N PHE A 77 -6.36 12.63 -6.31
CA PHE A 77 -5.29 12.84 -7.27
C PHE A 77 -4.00 13.13 -6.53
N THR A 78 -2.90 12.72 -7.13
CA THR A 78 -1.55 12.99 -6.64
C THR A 78 -0.70 13.41 -7.85
N THR A 79 0.57 13.66 -7.65
CA THR A 79 1.47 13.93 -8.76
C THR A 79 2.13 12.63 -9.24
N LEU A 80 2.53 12.61 -10.50
CA LEU A 80 3.31 11.49 -11.02
C LEU A 80 4.59 11.30 -10.21
N ALA A 81 5.22 12.39 -9.76
CA ALA A 81 6.42 12.33 -8.91
C ALA A 81 6.18 11.52 -7.63
N GLU A 82 5.05 11.74 -6.95
CA GLU A 82 4.72 11.02 -5.73
C GLU A 82 4.43 9.53 -5.99
N GLU A 83 3.70 9.25 -7.08
CA GLU A 83 3.46 7.86 -7.49
C GLU A 83 4.76 7.12 -7.81
N LEU A 84 5.69 7.77 -8.49
CA LEU A 84 6.98 7.17 -8.84
C LEU A 84 7.86 6.93 -7.61
N LYS A 85 7.81 7.81 -6.61
CA LYS A 85 8.51 7.55 -5.34
C LYS A 85 8.01 6.28 -4.67
N SER A 86 6.70 6.07 -4.66
CA SER A 86 6.10 4.86 -4.10
C SER A 86 6.54 3.61 -4.87
N VAL A 87 6.53 3.69 -6.19
CA VAL A 87 7.00 2.61 -7.07
C VAL A 87 8.50 2.32 -6.84
N GLU A 88 9.32 3.34 -6.69
CA GLU A 88 10.74 3.18 -6.39
C GLU A 88 10.96 2.46 -5.06
N ARG A 89 10.18 2.80 -4.03
CA ARG A 89 10.25 2.10 -2.74
C ARG A 89 9.85 0.64 -2.86
N TYR A 90 8.79 0.36 -3.59
CA TYR A 90 8.36 -1.00 -3.88
C TYR A 90 9.47 -1.80 -4.55
N LEU A 91 10.08 -1.24 -5.59
CA LEU A 91 11.14 -1.90 -6.35
C LEU A 91 12.41 -2.09 -5.52
N LEU A 92 12.74 -1.13 -4.66
CA LEU A 92 13.86 -1.24 -3.73
C LEU A 92 13.68 -2.43 -2.78
N LEU A 93 12.48 -2.60 -2.24
CA LEU A 93 12.15 -3.72 -1.35
C LEU A 93 12.18 -5.05 -2.09
N GLU A 94 11.69 -5.09 -3.32
CA GLU A 94 11.75 -6.28 -4.17
C GLU A 94 13.19 -6.63 -4.57
N GLN A 95 14.03 -5.64 -4.86
CA GLN A 95 15.45 -5.87 -5.13
C GLN A 95 16.19 -6.43 -3.92
N ALA A 96 15.85 -6.01 -2.72
CA ALA A 96 16.43 -6.55 -1.50
C ALA A 96 16.15 -8.06 -1.35
N ARG A 97 14.97 -8.49 -1.81
CA ARG A 97 14.55 -9.89 -1.80
C ARG A 97 15.19 -10.71 -2.91
N PHE A 98 15.19 -10.19 -4.14
CA PHE A 98 15.63 -10.93 -5.33
C PHE A 98 17.11 -10.74 -5.67
N GLY A 99 17.75 -9.71 -5.10
CA GLY A 99 19.14 -9.41 -5.40
C GLY A 99 19.37 -9.01 -6.86
N GLU A 100 20.46 -9.45 -7.44
CA GLU A 100 20.85 -9.11 -8.80
C GLU A 100 19.91 -9.68 -9.88
N ARG A 101 19.04 -10.60 -9.51
CA ARG A 101 18.06 -11.17 -10.45
C ARG A 101 17.00 -10.14 -10.89
N LEU A 102 16.79 -9.09 -10.10
CA LEU A 102 15.88 -8.01 -10.45
C LEU A 102 16.69 -6.77 -10.82
N GLN A 103 16.63 -6.40 -12.09
CA GLN A 103 17.22 -5.17 -12.59
C GLN A 103 16.10 -4.24 -13.05
N VAL A 104 16.16 -2.99 -12.58
CA VAL A 104 15.13 -2.00 -12.83
C VAL A 104 15.76 -0.77 -13.46
N THR A 105 15.15 -0.29 -14.53
CA THR A 105 15.53 0.97 -15.17
C THR A 105 14.28 1.83 -15.28
N LEU A 106 14.35 3.06 -14.78
CA LEU A 106 13.27 4.05 -14.89
C LEU A 106 13.74 5.15 -15.84
N SER A 107 12.93 5.42 -16.85
CA SER A 107 13.21 6.48 -17.81
C SER A 107 11.99 7.40 -17.89
N ILE A 108 12.12 8.58 -17.30
CA ILE A 108 10.98 9.49 -17.12
C ILE A 108 11.42 10.90 -17.48
N ALA A 109 10.66 11.53 -18.38
CA ALA A 109 10.87 12.93 -18.73
C ALA A 109 10.52 13.82 -17.53
N PRO A 110 11.43 14.73 -17.10
CA PRO A 110 11.16 15.56 -15.92
C PRO A 110 9.90 16.43 -16.03
N GLU A 111 9.49 16.78 -17.23
CA GLU A 111 8.34 17.63 -17.49
C GLU A 111 7.02 17.00 -17.05
N VAL A 112 6.94 15.67 -16.99
CA VAL A 112 5.70 14.98 -16.60
C VAL A 112 5.58 14.75 -15.10
N LEU A 113 6.64 14.99 -14.33
CA LEU A 113 6.64 14.74 -12.89
C LEU A 113 5.55 15.52 -12.11
N PRO A 114 5.24 16.79 -12.43
CA PRO A 114 4.17 17.51 -11.73
C PRO A 114 2.77 17.19 -12.23
N VAL A 115 2.61 16.33 -13.22
CA VAL A 115 1.29 15.99 -13.77
C VAL A 115 0.44 15.32 -12.72
N ALA A 116 -0.83 15.76 -12.59
CA ALA A 116 -1.78 15.13 -11.69
C ALA A 116 -2.24 13.79 -12.25
N VAL A 117 -2.19 12.77 -11.43
CA VAL A 117 -2.61 11.40 -11.78
C VAL A 117 -3.48 10.84 -10.65
N PRO A 118 -4.35 9.87 -10.96
CA PRO A 118 -5.09 9.19 -9.91
C PRO A 118 -4.15 8.46 -8.95
N PHE A 119 -4.50 8.49 -7.67
CA PHE A 119 -3.75 7.80 -6.63
C PHE A 119 -3.67 6.30 -6.90
N LEU A 120 -2.49 5.72 -6.78
CA LEU A 120 -2.18 4.31 -7.02
C LEU A 120 -2.52 3.81 -8.44
N CYS A 121 -2.41 4.66 -9.46
CA CYS A 121 -2.67 4.26 -10.83
C CYS A 121 -1.52 3.44 -11.45
N ILE A 122 -0.29 3.68 -11.02
CA ILE A 122 0.91 3.04 -11.59
C ILE A 122 1.30 1.78 -10.83
N GLN A 123 1.15 1.78 -9.51
CA GLN A 123 1.55 0.68 -8.64
C GLN A 123 1.03 -0.69 -9.11
N PRO A 124 -0.28 -0.86 -9.40
CA PRO A 124 -0.79 -2.15 -9.88
C PRO A 124 -0.15 -2.62 -11.18
N LEU A 125 0.21 -1.71 -12.08
CA LEU A 125 0.86 -2.04 -13.33
C LEU A 125 2.27 -2.60 -13.10
N VAL A 126 2.99 -2.03 -12.17
CA VAL A 126 4.35 -2.48 -11.80
C VAL A 126 4.28 -3.82 -11.07
N GLU A 127 3.34 -4.00 -10.17
CA GLU A 127 3.16 -5.27 -9.44
C GLU A 127 2.84 -6.44 -10.39
N ASN A 128 2.13 -6.19 -11.47
CA ASN A 128 1.77 -7.19 -12.46
C ASN A 128 2.87 -7.45 -13.49
N ALA A 129 3.88 -6.63 -13.54
CA ALA A 129 5.01 -6.85 -14.43
C ALA A 129 5.96 -7.91 -13.86
#